data_c72055810b07d1321659dab94ab53ee9
#
_entry.id   c72055810b07d1321659dab94ab53ee9
#
_cell.length_a   1.000
_cell.length_b   1.000
_cell.length_c   1.000
_cell.angle_alpha   90.00
_cell.angle_beta   90.00
_cell.angle_gamma   90.00
#
_symmetry.space_group_name_H-M   'P 1'
#
loop_
_entity.id
_entity.type
_entity.pdbx_description
1 polymer ?
#
loop_
_entity_poly.entity_id
_entity_poly.type
_entity_poly.pdbx_seq_one_letter_code
_entity_poly.pdbx_strand_id
1 'polypeptide(L)'
;MIIGIGNDLIDIRRVEKTLEKHSERFTNRVFTEIERAKSDRRRNRAASYAKRFAAKEACAKALGTGIARGVFWRDMGVVNLPGGKPTMALTGGAAQRLADLTPEGHVASIHLTITDDFPMAQAIVIIEAQAK
;
A
#
# COMPACT_ATOMS: atom_id res chain seq x y z
N MET A 1 -12.65 -9.10 14.47
CA MET A 1 -11.90 -10.28 13.98
C MET A 1 -10.99 -9.91 12.83
N ILE A 2 -9.87 -10.58 12.72
CA ILE A 2 -8.93 -10.37 11.63
C ILE A 2 -9.45 -11.10 10.38
N ILE A 3 -9.60 -10.36 9.28
CA ILE A 3 -10.06 -10.94 8.01
C ILE A 3 -9.00 -10.91 6.91
N GLY A 4 -7.86 -10.28 7.18
CA GLY A 4 -6.75 -10.28 6.24
C GLY A 4 -5.46 -9.85 6.89
N ILE A 5 -4.35 -10.42 6.44
CA ILE A 5 -3.02 -10.03 6.88
C ILE A 5 -2.08 -10.10 5.68
N GLY A 6 -1.23 -9.12 5.54
CA GLY A 6 -0.24 -9.08 4.47
C GLY A 6 1.06 -8.48 4.96
N ASN A 7 2.14 -8.98 4.42
CA ASN A 7 3.49 -8.50 4.72
C ASN A 7 4.28 -8.48 3.42
N ASP A 8 5.07 -7.44 3.22
CA ASP A 8 5.94 -7.35 2.06
C ASP A 8 7.28 -6.74 2.45
N LEU A 9 8.33 -7.30 1.90
CA LEU A 9 9.70 -6.86 2.10
C LEU A 9 10.30 -6.55 0.73
N ILE A 10 10.88 -5.39 0.57
CA ILE A 10 11.46 -4.97 -0.72
C ILE A 10 12.85 -4.37 -0.52
N ASP A 11 13.72 -4.62 -1.48
CA ASP A 11 15.03 -3.99 -1.54
C ASP A 11 14.89 -2.61 -2.21
N ILE A 12 15.22 -1.56 -1.47
CA ILE A 12 15.12 -0.17 -1.94
C ILE A 12 15.93 0.04 -3.23
N ARG A 13 17.04 -0.66 -3.39
CA ARG A 13 17.90 -0.53 -4.58
C ARG A 13 17.20 -1.01 -5.86
N ARG A 14 16.28 -1.98 -5.74
CA ARG A 14 15.45 -2.44 -6.87
C ARG A 14 14.51 -1.33 -7.33
N VAL A 15 13.90 -0.64 -6.39
CA VAL A 15 13.01 0.50 -6.69
C VAL A 15 13.82 1.64 -7.32
N GLU A 16 15.01 1.92 -6.78
CA GLU A 16 15.90 2.93 -7.33
C GLU A 16 16.24 2.66 -8.79
N LYS A 17 16.60 1.42 -9.11
CA LYS A 17 16.88 1.02 -10.50
C LYS A 17 15.65 1.17 -11.40
N THR A 18 14.49 0.81 -10.92
CA THR A 18 13.24 0.94 -11.67
C THR A 18 12.91 2.41 -11.93
N LEU A 19 13.11 3.27 -10.93
CA LEU A 19 12.94 4.72 -11.10
C LEU A 19 13.89 5.30 -12.14
N GLU A 20 15.16 4.88 -12.13
CA GLU A 20 16.14 5.33 -13.11
C GLU A 20 15.79 4.86 -14.52
N LYS A 21 15.34 3.63 -14.67
CA LYS A 21 15.06 3.01 -15.98
C LYS A 21 13.73 3.45 -16.58
N HIS A 22 12.69 3.54 -15.79
CA HIS A 22 11.32 3.77 -16.26
C HIS A 22 10.70 5.08 -15.80
N SER A 23 11.27 5.73 -14.79
CA SER A 23 10.86 7.05 -14.28
C SER A 23 9.33 7.17 -14.16
N GLU A 24 8.73 8.14 -14.87
CA GLU A 24 7.30 8.44 -14.76
C GLU A 24 6.38 7.30 -15.19
N ARG A 25 6.82 6.42 -16.07
CA ARG A 25 6.00 5.26 -16.47
C ARG A 25 5.73 4.37 -15.27
N PHE A 26 6.73 4.14 -14.44
CA PHE A 26 6.59 3.36 -13.22
C PHE A 26 5.75 4.09 -12.18
N THR A 27 6.10 5.33 -11.87
CA THR A 27 5.41 6.07 -10.81
C THR A 27 3.96 6.36 -11.15
N ASN A 28 3.64 6.66 -12.41
CA ASN A 28 2.25 6.89 -12.83
C ASN A 28 1.41 5.62 -12.79
N ARG A 29 2.02 4.47 -13.07
CA ARG A 29 1.30 3.19 -13.08
C ARG A 29 0.97 2.69 -11.67
N VAL A 30 1.91 2.87 -10.76
CA VAL A 30 1.86 2.21 -9.44
C VAL A 30 1.32 3.13 -8.34
N PHE A 31 1.66 4.41 -8.39
CA PHE A 31 1.43 5.32 -7.27
C PHE A 31 0.34 6.35 -7.57
N THR A 32 -0.38 6.74 -6.51
CA THR A 32 -1.37 7.81 -6.60
C THR A 32 -0.67 9.16 -6.74
N GLU A 33 -1.42 10.17 -7.14
CA GLU A 33 -0.91 11.54 -7.25
C GLU A 33 -0.37 12.04 -5.89
N ILE A 34 -1.10 11.75 -4.81
CA ILE A 34 -0.68 12.14 -3.45
C ILE A 34 0.65 11.48 -3.09
N GLU A 35 0.81 10.19 -3.38
CA GLU A 35 2.04 9.46 -3.10
C GLU A 35 3.22 10.00 -3.90
N ARG A 36 3.00 10.30 -5.19
CA ARG A 36 4.03 10.87 -6.04
C ARG A 36 4.47 12.24 -5.56
N ALA A 37 3.51 13.09 -5.21
CA ALA A 37 3.82 14.43 -4.71
C ALA A 37 4.68 14.38 -3.45
N LYS A 38 4.37 13.46 -2.53
CA LYS A 38 5.14 13.28 -1.30
C LYS A 38 6.52 12.72 -1.56
N SER A 39 6.61 11.64 -2.34
CA SER A 39 7.88 10.93 -2.56
C SER A 39 8.86 11.73 -3.39
N ASP A 40 8.38 12.45 -4.41
CA ASP A 40 9.24 13.26 -5.26
C ASP A 40 9.91 14.41 -4.51
N ARG A 41 9.31 14.88 -3.41
CA ARG A 41 9.90 15.93 -2.57
C ARG A 41 10.90 15.42 -1.55
N ARG A 42 10.95 14.11 -1.32
CA ARG A 42 11.84 13.52 -0.33
C ARG A 42 13.27 13.46 -0.83
N ARG A 43 14.21 13.71 0.08
CA ARG A 43 15.63 13.59 -0.20
C ARG A 43 15.98 12.16 -0.62
N ASN A 44 15.43 11.18 0.09
CA ASN A 44 15.58 9.77 -0.25
C ASN A 44 14.31 9.31 -0.98
N ARG A 45 14.23 9.70 -2.24
CA ARG A 45 13.08 9.44 -3.10
C ARG A 45 12.81 7.94 -3.28
N ALA A 46 13.87 7.17 -3.51
CA ALA A 46 13.74 5.72 -3.73
C ALA A 46 13.19 5.01 -2.48
N ALA A 47 13.67 5.37 -1.29
CA ALA A 47 13.18 4.78 -0.04
C ALA A 47 11.70 5.13 0.19
N SER A 48 11.30 6.36 -0.12
CA SER A 48 9.91 6.79 0.02
C SER A 48 8.98 5.99 -0.89
N TYR A 49 9.36 5.80 -2.15
CA TYR A 49 8.59 4.98 -3.08
C TYR A 49 8.58 3.51 -2.68
N ALA A 50 9.73 2.99 -2.23
CA ALA A 50 9.84 1.59 -1.82
C ALA A 50 8.91 1.26 -0.65
N LYS A 51 8.84 2.13 0.35
CA LYS A 51 7.94 1.97 1.48
C LYS A 51 6.48 1.90 1.05
N ARG A 52 6.09 2.78 0.13
CA ARG A 52 4.72 2.81 -0.39
C ARG A 52 4.42 1.62 -1.28
N PHE A 53 5.39 1.20 -2.08
CA PHE A 53 5.27 -0.02 -2.88
C PHE A 53 5.05 -1.24 -2.01
N ALA A 54 5.85 -1.39 -0.94
CA ALA A 54 5.70 -2.50 0.01
C ALA A 54 4.32 -2.47 0.67
N ALA A 55 3.79 -1.29 1.01
CA ALA A 55 2.46 -1.15 1.60
C ALA A 55 1.36 -1.64 0.65
N LYS A 56 1.46 -1.31 -0.64
CA LYS A 56 0.49 -1.76 -1.65
C LYS A 56 0.52 -3.28 -1.84
N GLU A 57 1.72 -3.84 -1.92
CA GLU A 57 1.88 -5.29 -2.04
C GLU A 57 1.35 -6.01 -0.79
N ALA A 58 1.65 -5.50 0.40
CA ALA A 58 1.14 -6.04 1.65
C ALA A 58 -0.39 -5.96 1.70
N CYS A 59 -0.95 -4.85 1.26
CA CYS A 59 -2.40 -4.66 1.21
C CYS A 59 -3.06 -5.65 0.26
N ALA A 60 -2.50 -5.84 -0.93
CA ALA A 60 -3.02 -6.80 -1.91
C ALA A 60 -2.97 -8.24 -1.37
N LYS A 61 -1.91 -8.59 -0.63
CA LYS A 61 -1.82 -9.88 0.05
C LYS A 61 -2.90 -10.02 1.13
N ALA A 62 -3.13 -8.96 1.90
CA ALA A 62 -4.18 -8.96 2.93
C ALA A 62 -5.57 -9.11 2.33
N LEU A 63 -5.80 -8.56 1.13
CA LEU A 63 -7.04 -8.74 0.38
C LEU A 63 -7.17 -10.15 -0.21
N GLY A 64 -6.09 -10.91 -0.23
CA GLY A 64 -6.06 -12.28 -0.72
C GLY A 64 -6.01 -12.42 -2.24
N THR A 65 -5.83 -11.32 -2.96
CA THR A 65 -5.83 -11.33 -4.43
C THR A 65 -4.45 -11.15 -5.04
N GLY A 66 -3.52 -10.50 -4.32
CA GLY A 66 -2.36 -9.92 -4.96
C GLY A 66 -2.78 -8.83 -5.94
N ILE A 67 -1.91 -8.46 -6.85
CA ILE A 67 -2.22 -7.48 -7.91
C ILE A 67 -2.87 -8.26 -9.07
N ALA A 68 -4.13 -8.61 -8.87
CA ALA A 68 -4.93 -9.41 -9.81
C ALA A 68 -6.41 -9.24 -9.47
N ARG A 69 -7.28 -9.79 -10.30
CA ARG A 69 -8.74 -9.84 -10.07
C ARG A 69 -9.36 -8.46 -9.87
N GLY A 70 -8.89 -7.47 -10.65
CA GLY A 70 -9.39 -6.10 -10.57
C GLY A 70 -8.77 -5.25 -9.46
N VAL A 71 -7.82 -5.78 -8.71
CA VAL A 71 -7.08 -5.03 -7.69
C VAL A 71 -5.79 -4.49 -8.31
N PHE A 72 -5.68 -3.17 -8.37
CA PHE A 72 -4.54 -2.47 -8.98
C PHE A 72 -3.80 -1.64 -7.94
N TRP A 73 -2.49 -1.43 -8.15
CA TRP A 73 -1.67 -0.64 -7.22
C TRP A 73 -2.27 0.73 -6.90
N ARG A 74 -2.77 1.45 -7.90
CA ARG A 74 -3.30 2.81 -7.71
C ARG A 74 -4.59 2.85 -6.90
N ASP A 75 -5.26 1.71 -6.76
CA ASP A 75 -6.47 1.61 -5.93
C ASP A 75 -6.16 1.49 -4.45
N MET A 76 -4.89 1.37 -4.09
CA MET A 76 -4.43 1.20 -2.71
C MET A 76 -3.46 2.32 -2.36
N GLY A 77 -3.98 3.50 -2.02
CA GLY A 77 -3.15 4.65 -1.71
C GLY A 77 -2.73 4.70 -0.25
N VAL A 78 -1.45 4.99 -0.01
CA VAL A 78 -0.96 5.28 1.34
C VAL A 78 -1.26 6.73 1.64
N VAL A 79 -2.01 6.99 2.70
CA VAL A 79 -2.34 8.33 3.17
C VAL A 79 -2.05 8.43 4.67
N ASN A 80 -1.96 9.65 5.17
CA ASN A 80 -1.75 9.87 6.59
C ASN A 80 -3.02 10.37 7.24
N LEU A 81 -3.35 9.78 8.39
CA LEU A 81 -4.42 10.26 9.26
C LEU A 81 -3.99 11.59 9.90
N PRO A 82 -4.94 12.39 10.42
CA PRO A 82 -4.59 13.51 11.27
C PRO A 82 -3.70 13.01 12.41
N GLY A 83 -2.57 13.64 12.63
CA GLY A 83 -1.58 13.16 13.59
C GLY A 83 -0.43 12.37 12.97
N GLY A 84 -0.50 12.05 11.69
CA GLY A 84 0.63 11.51 10.92
C GLY A 84 0.68 10.00 10.75
N LYS A 85 -0.17 9.25 11.43
CA LYS A 85 -0.19 7.78 11.30
C LYS A 85 -0.59 7.36 9.87
N PRO A 86 0.18 6.48 9.22
CA PRO A 86 -0.18 6.02 7.88
C PRO A 86 -1.36 5.07 7.90
N THR A 87 -2.16 5.12 6.84
CA THR A 87 -3.22 4.15 6.59
C THR A 87 -3.39 3.97 5.08
N MET A 88 -4.26 3.05 4.69
CA MET A 88 -4.57 2.80 3.28
C MET A 88 -5.93 3.39 2.94
N ALA A 89 -6.01 4.11 1.82
CA ALA A 89 -7.27 4.54 1.22
C ALA A 89 -7.51 3.66 -0.01
N LEU A 90 -8.58 2.88 0.02
CA LEU A 90 -8.91 1.98 -1.09
C LEU A 90 -9.98 2.58 -1.98
N THR A 91 -9.80 2.38 -3.28
CA THR A 91 -10.75 2.78 -4.32
C THR A 91 -10.95 1.62 -5.29
N GLY A 92 -11.88 1.77 -6.23
CA GLY A 92 -12.05 0.83 -7.33
C GLY A 92 -12.18 -0.62 -6.89
N GLY A 93 -11.48 -1.50 -7.59
CA GLY A 93 -11.53 -2.94 -7.34
C GLY A 93 -11.01 -3.35 -5.97
N ALA A 94 -10.04 -2.63 -5.41
CA ALA A 94 -9.55 -2.90 -4.05
C ALA A 94 -10.62 -2.61 -3.00
N ALA A 95 -11.33 -1.50 -3.14
CA ALA A 95 -12.45 -1.17 -2.25
C ALA A 95 -13.57 -2.20 -2.36
N GLN A 96 -13.89 -2.64 -3.57
CA GLN A 96 -14.90 -3.67 -3.79
C GLN A 96 -14.48 -5.00 -3.15
N ARG A 97 -13.22 -5.39 -3.32
CA ARG A 97 -12.72 -6.62 -2.70
C ARG A 97 -12.79 -6.56 -1.18
N LEU A 98 -12.47 -5.41 -0.59
CA LEU A 98 -12.60 -5.22 0.86
C LEU A 98 -14.04 -5.40 1.30
N ALA A 99 -14.98 -4.81 0.57
CA ALA A 99 -16.41 -4.97 0.86
C ALA A 99 -16.85 -6.44 0.78
N ASP A 100 -16.36 -7.16 -0.23
CA ASP A 100 -16.68 -8.59 -0.40
C ASP A 100 -16.14 -9.45 0.74
N LEU A 101 -14.99 -9.08 1.30
CA LEU A 101 -14.38 -9.80 2.42
C LEU A 101 -15.03 -9.49 3.76
N THR A 102 -15.67 -8.32 3.87
CA THR A 102 -16.24 -7.86 5.13
C THR A 102 -17.55 -8.58 5.39
N PRO A 103 -17.67 -9.30 6.52
CA PRO A 103 -18.93 -9.99 6.84
C PRO A 103 -20.09 -9.01 6.98
N GLU A 104 -21.28 -9.50 6.68
CA GLU A 104 -22.50 -8.71 6.86
C GLU A 104 -22.61 -8.22 8.29
N GLY A 105 -23.04 -6.96 8.46
CA GLY A 105 -23.16 -6.36 9.78
C GLY A 105 -21.84 -5.91 10.40
N HIS A 106 -20.76 -5.91 9.62
CA HIS A 106 -19.43 -5.50 10.10
C HIS A 106 -18.90 -4.30 9.33
N VAL A 107 -17.92 -3.64 9.93
CA VAL A 107 -17.15 -2.57 9.33
C VAL A 107 -15.70 -2.99 9.32
N ALA A 108 -15.01 -2.80 8.19
CA ALA A 108 -13.60 -3.13 8.06
C ALA A 108 -12.73 -1.92 8.38
N SER A 109 -11.64 -2.16 9.09
CA SER A 109 -10.57 -1.19 9.35
C SER A 109 -9.26 -1.76 8.86
N ILE A 110 -8.42 -0.90 8.28
CA ILE A 110 -7.10 -1.30 7.81
C ILE A 110 -6.04 -0.69 8.72
N HIS A 111 -5.18 -1.54 9.23
CA HIS A 111 -4.03 -1.15 10.04
C HIS A 111 -2.77 -1.34 9.23
N LEU A 112 -1.95 -0.31 9.15
CA LEU A 112 -0.72 -0.29 8.35
C LEU A 112 0.44 0.12 9.22
N THR A 113 1.54 -0.61 9.14
CA THR A 113 2.82 -0.17 9.65
C THR A 113 3.88 -0.33 8.57
N ILE A 114 4.77 0.64 8.48
CA ILE A 114 5.82 0.70 7.47
C ILE A 114 7.13 1.02 8.17
N THR A 115 8.17 0.30 7.80
CA THR A 115 9.51 0.57 8.31
C THR A 115 10.53 0.39 7.20
N ASP A 116 11.66 1.06 7.33
CA ASP A 116 12.80 0.85 6.45
C ASP A 116 14.10 0.89 7.25
N ASP A 117 15.01 0.04 6.83
CA ASP A 117 16.37 0.00 7.31
C ASP A 117 17.21 -0.41 6.12
N PHE A 118 17.89 0.57 5.53
CA PHE A 118 18.58 0.39 4.26
C PHE A 118 19.43 -0.89 4.26
N PRO A 119 19.34 -1.75 3.25
CA PRO A 119 18.68 -1.51 1.97
C PRO A 119 17.22 -1.97 1.89
N MET A 120 16.60 -2.34 3.00
CA MET A 120 15.26 -2.94 2.98
C MET A 120 14.18 -1.98 3.43
N ALA A 121 12.98 -2.17 2.88
CA ALA A 121 11.74 -1.56 3.36
C ALA A 121 10.71 -2.66 3.56
N GLN A 122 9.85 -2.49 4.55
CA GLN A 122 8.84 -3.49 4.91
C GLN A 122 7.54 -2.82 5.26
N ALA A 123 6.43 -3.48 4.92
CA ALA A 123 5.10 -3.06 5.33
C ALA A 123 4.30 -4.26 5.81
N ILE A 124 3.47 -4.01 6.81
CA ILE A 124 2.51 -5.00 7.32
C ILE A 124 1.14 -4.35 7.27
N VAL A 125 0.18 -5.09 6.74
CA VAL A 125 -1.23 -4.69 6.67
C VAL A 125 -2.06 -5.73 7.39
N ILE A 126 -2.91 -5.26 8.30
CA ILE A 126 -3.89 -6.10 8.98
C ILE A 126 -5.27 -5.50 8.70
N ILE A 127 -6.18 -6.34 8.24
CA ILE A 127 -7.58 -5.93 8.02
C ILE A 127 -8.42 -6.56 9.11
N GLU A 128 -9.11 -5.71 9.85
CA GLU A 128 -9.95 -6.11 10.97
C GLU A 128 -11.41 -5.78 10.67
N ALA A 129 -12.31 -6.71 10.95
CA ALA A 129 -13.74 -6.47 10.85
C ALA A 129 -14.34 -6.42 12.26
N GLN A 130 -15.13 -5.40 12.51
CA GLN A 130 -15.82 -5.19 13.79
C GLN A 130 -17.32 -5.13 13.56
N ALA A 131 -18.10 -5.69 14.48
CA ALA A 131 -19.55 -5.59 14.41
C ALA A 131 -19.99 -4.12 14.54
N LYS A 132 -20.96 -3.77 13.76
CA LYS A 132 -21.54 -2.41 13.81
C LYS A 132 -22.26 -2.16 15.13
#